data_cdd36f1115e20b5f0bba554436b69d3e
#
_entry.id   cdd36f1115e20b5f0bba554436b69d3e
#
_cell.length_a   1.000
_cell.length_b   1.000
_cell.length_c   1.000
_cell.angle_alpha   90.00
_cell.angle_beta   90.00
_cell.angle_gamma   90.00
#
_symmetry.space_group_name_H-M   'P 1'
#
loop_
_entity.id
_entity.type
_entity.pdbx_description
1 polymer ?
#
loop_
_entity_poly.entity_id
_entity_poly.type
_entity_poly.pdbx_seq_one_letter_code
_entity_poly.pdbx_strand_id
1 'polypeptide(L)'
;RDGLAALSPQRLDAIGRDLAALANHRARPLLCPLLEPSTGSCPVYAQRPVACRSYGFYVQRQLGLYCPEIEARVANDSLADVVWGNHDAIDQWLADLGESRPLTEWFGNWRCGE
;
A
#
# COMPACT_ATOMS: atom_id res chain seq x y z
N ARG A 1 4.28 2.51 -12.46
CA ARG A 1 5.49 2.43 -13.29
C ARG A 1 6.23 3.77 -13.32
N ASP A 2 5.58 4.86 -13.68
CA ASP A 2 6.21 6.17 -13.89
C ASP A 2 6.92 6.73 -12.66
N GLY A 3 6.32 6.58 -11.48
CA GLY A 3 6.94 7.02 -10.23
C GLY A 3 8.23 6.26 -9.88
N LEU A 4 8.31 4.97 -10.21
CA LEU A 4 9.52 4.18 -9.99
C LEU A 4 10.60 4.50 -11.03
N ALA A 5 10.21 4.77 -12.28
CA ALA A 5 11.15 5.12 -13.34
C ALA A 5 11.90 6.44 -13.09
N ALA A 6 11.35 7.31 -12.23
CA ALA A 6 11.98 8.57 -11.82
C ALA A 6 13.04 8.41 -10.71
N LEU A 7 13.14 7.22 -10.08
CA LEU A 7 14.10 6.96 -9.02
C LEU A 7 15.49 6.61 -9.58
N SER A 8 16.53 6.89 -8.78
CA SER A 8 17.90 6.51 -9.14
C SER A 8 18.05 4.98 -9.18
N PRO A 9 18.97 4.43 -10.02
CA PRO A 9 19.25 3.00 -10.06
C PRO A 9 19.61 2.42 -8.69
N GLN A 10 20.43 3.13 -7.91
CA GLN A 10 20.83 2.72 -6.56
C GLN A 10 19.62 2.60 -5.62
N ARG A 11 18.65 3.54 -5.72
CA ARG A 11 17.43 3.49 -4.93
C ARG A 11 16.53 2.32 -5.35
N LEU A 12 16.40 2.06 -6.63
CA LEU A 12 15.67 0.91 -7.16
C LEU A 12 16.27 -0.42 -6.68
N ASP A 13 17.60 -0.52 -6.66
CA ASP A 13 18.27 -1.73 -6.14
C ASP A 13 18.05 -1.92 -4.63
N ALA A 14 18.06 -0.84 -3.86
CA ALA A 14 17.73 -0.90 -2.43
C ALA A 14 16.28 -1.37 -2.20
N ILE A 15 15.31 -0.78 -2.90
CA ILE A 15 13.91 -1.20 -2.86
C ILE A 15 13.77 -2.68 -3.24
N GLY A 16 14.47 -3.13 -4.26
CA GLY A 16 14.45 -4.54 -4.69
C GLY A 16 14.92 -5.51 -3.60
N ARG A 17 16.01 -5.16 -2.91
CA ARG A 17 16.51 -5.97 -1.77
C ARG A 17 15.51 -6.00 -0.63
N ASP A 18 14.92 -4.86 -0.26
CA ASP A 18 13.97 -4.76 0.83
C ASP A 18 12.67 -5.54 0.50
N LEU A 19 12.18 -5.45 -0.74
CA LEU A 19 11.03 -6.23 -1.19
C LEU A 19 11.31 -7.74 -1.19
N ALA A 20 12.50 -8.16 -1.61
CA ALA A 20 12.89 -9.57 -1.58
C ALA A 20 12.97 -10.10 -0.13
N ALA A 21 13.45 -9.29 0.80
CA ALA A 21 13.45 -9.62 2.22
C ALA A 21 12.01 -9.75 2.78
N LEU A 22 11.10 -8.87 2.37
CA LEU A 22 9.69 -8.92 2.79
C LEU A 22 8.94 -10.13 2.27
N ALA A 23 9.28 -10.67 1.10
CA ALA A 23 8.61 -11.85 0.54
C ALA A 23 8.63 -13.05 1.49
N ASN A 24 9.67 -13.13 2.35
CA ASN A 24 9.85 -14.18 3.34
C ASN A 24 9.52 -13.74 4.77
N HIS A 25 9.13 -12.49 4.98
CA HIS A 25 8.92 -11.91 6.30
C HIS A 25 7.45 -12.05 6.73
N ARG A 26 7.21 -12.68 7.88
CA ARG A 26 5.87 -12.91 8.43
C ARG A 26 5.52 -12.03 9.64
N ALA A 27 6.51 -11.35 10.21
CA ALA A 27 6.29 -10.48 11.37
C ALA A 27 5.67 -9.13 10.95
N ARG A 28 4.82 -8.59 11.80
CA ARG A 28 4.20 -7.26 11.62
C ARG A 28 4.50 -6.39 12.83
N PRO A 29 4.58 -5.06 12.72
CA PRO A 29 4.32 -4.27 11.50
C PRO A 29 5.48 -4.31 10.48
N LEU A 30 5.15 -4.11 9.20
CA LEU A 30 6.12 -4.02 8.12
C LEU A 30 6.35 -2.55 7.74
N LEU A 31 7.61 -2.15 7.64
CA LEU A 31 7.97 -0.85 7.07
C LEU A 31 7.88 -0.93 5.54
N CYS A 32 7.21 0.03 4.92
CA CYS A 32 7.09 0.08 3.46
C CYS A 32 8.47 0.33 2.81
N PRO A 33 8.95 -0.55 1.92
CA PRO A 33 10.26 -0.41 1.27
C PRO A 33 10.38 0.82 0.34
N LEU A 34 9.25 1.42 -0.05
CA LEU A 34 9.23 2.62 -0.88
C LEU A 34 9.50 3.89 -0.07
N LEU A 35 9.35 3.87 1.25
CA LEU A 35 9.61 5.05 2.08
C LEU A 35 11.09 5.42 2.05
N GLU A 36 11.37 6.72 2.01
CA GLU A 36 12.72 7.25 2.19
C GLU A 36 13.13 7.08 3.65
N PRO A 37 14.20 6.31 3.94
CA PRO A 37 14.57 5.98 5.33
C PRO A 37 14.86 7.19 6.22
N SER A 38 15.40 8.27 5.64
CA SER A 38 15.79 9.47 6.37
C SER A 38 14.63 10.39 6.73
N THR A 39 13.57 10.40 5.92
CA THR A 39 12.46 11.36 6.05
C THR A 39 11.11 10.69 6.32
N GLY A 40 10.99 9.39 6.07
CA GLY A 40 9.70 8.68 6.09
C GLY A 40 8.74 9.10 4.98
N SER A 41 9.20 9.91 4.01
CA SER A 41 8.37 10.33 2.88
C SER A 41 8.29 9.27 1.79
N CYS A 42 7.20 9.29 1.02
CA CYS A 42 7.00 8.38 -0.11
C CYS A 42 7.37 9.09 -1.43
N PRO A 43 8.47 8.72 -2.10
CA PRO A 43 8.88 9.36 -3.35
C PRO A 43 7.90 9.13 -4.51
N VAL A 44 7.04 8.13 -4.40
CA VAL A 44 6.00 7.82 -5.39
C VAL A 44 4.59 8.20 -4.90
N TYR A 45 4.49 9.19 -4.02
CA TYR A 45 3.24 9.56 -3.35
C TYR A 45 2.09 9.83 -4.32
N ALA A 46 2.34 10.54 -5.40
CA ALA A 46 1.32 10.86 -6.40
C ALA A 46 0.81 9.62 -7.16
N GLN A 47 1.66 8.59 -7.31
CA GLN A 47 1.37 7.34 -8.02
C GLN A 47 1.08 6.17 -7.06
N ARG A 48 0.69 6.45 -5.82
CA ARG A 48 0.39 5.40 -4.84
C ARG A 48 -0.69 4.43 -5.35
N PRO A 49 -0.51 3.12 -5.13
CA PRO A 49 -1.55 2.13 -5.37
C PRO A 49 -2.84 2.44 -4.60
N VAL A 50 -3.95 1.87 -5.05
CA VAL A 50 -5.25 2.03 -4.38
C VAL A 50 -5.17 1.60 -2.92
N ALA A 51 -4.53 0.49 -2.61
CA ALA A 51 -4.33 0.02 -1.24
C ALA A 51 -3.68 1.06 -0.31
N CYS A 52 -2.72 1.86 -0.83
CA CYS A 52 -2.10 2.93 -0.05
C CYS A 52 -3.02 4.15 0.12
N ARG A 53 -3.89 4.42 -0.86
CA ARG A 53 -4.81 5.58 -0.84
C ARG A 53 -6.01 5.33 0.06
N SER A 54 -6.43 4.08 0.13
CA SER A 54 -7.63 3.65 0.85
C SER A 54 -7.35 3.24 2.29
N TYR A 55 -6.09 3.06 2.66
CA TYR A 55 -5.72 2.57 3.99
C TYR A 55 -6.37 3.38 5.11
N GLY A 56 -7.07 2.67 6.00
CA GLY A 56 -7.75 3.24 7.14
C GLY A 56 -9.14 3.84 6.86
N PHE A 57 -9.53 4.02 5.60
CA PHE A 57 -10.82 4.61 5.21
C PHE A 57 -11.83 3.60 4.65
N TYR A 58 -11.51 2.33 4.70
CA TYR A 58 -12.38 1.24 4.25
C TYR A 58 -12.69 0.28 5.37
N VAL A 59 -13.95 -0.14 5.40
CA VAL A 59 -14.41 -1.22 6.27
C VAL A 59 -14.37 -2.51 5.48
N GLN A 60 -13.64 -3.49 5.97
CA GLN A 60 -13.69 -4.84 5.48
C GLN A 60 -14.66 -5.64 6.33
N ARG A 61 -15.54 -6.40 5.70
CA ARG A 61 -16.53 -7.25 6.37
C ARG A 61 -15.85 -8.12 7.43
N GLN A 62 -16.29 -8.03 8.68
CA GLN A 62 -15.80 -8.79 9.84
C GLN A 62 -14.40 -8.41 10.38
N LEU A 63 -13.65 -7.52 9.75
CA LEU A 63 -12.31 -7.14 10.20
C LEU A 63 -12.19 -5.69 10.70
N GLY A 64 -13.26 -4.90 10.59
CA GLY A 64 -13.27 -3.50 11.03
C GLY A 64 -12.35 -2.58 10.22
N LEU A 65 -11.91 -1.53 10.85
CA LEU A 65 -10.94 -0.59 10.30
C LEU A 65 -9.51 -1.09 10.62
N TYR A 66 -8.63 -1.11 9.64
CA TYR A 66 -7.26 -1.61 9.85
C TYR A 66 -6.35 -0.67 10.65
N CYS A 67 -6.77 0.57 10.92
CA CYS A 67 -5.96 1.56 11.60
C CYS A 67 -6.47 1.77 13.03
N PRO A 68 -5.74 1.36 14.07
CA PRO A 68 -6.15 1.53 15.46
C PRO A 68 -6.39 2.99 15.86
N GLU A 69 -5.66 3.93 15.26
CA GLU A 69 -5.85 5.36 15.51
C GLU A 69 -7.19 5.87 14.96
N ILE A 70 -7.57 5.41 13.76
CA ILE A 70 -8.87 5.75 13.18
C ILE A 70 -9.99 5.09 13.97
N GLU A 71 -9.85 3.83 14.38
CA GLU A 71 -10.80 3.13 15.23
C GLU A 71 -11.04 3.86 16.55
N ALA A 72 -9.98 4.35 17.18
CA ALA A 72 -10.09 5.14 18.41
C ALA A 72 -10.86 6.45 18.19
N ARG A 73 -10.66 7.12 17.04
CA ARG A 73 -11.40 8.33 16.68
C ARG A 73 -12.86 8.07 16.37
N VAL A 74 -13.17 6.96 15.71
CA VAL A 74 -14.56 6.52 15.49
C VAL A 74 -15.27 6.23 16.81
N ALA A 75 -14.61 5.54 17.73
CA ALA A 75 -15.16 5.25 19.06
C ALA A 75 -15.50 6.50 19.87
N ASN A 76 -14.83 7.63 19.61
CA ASN A 76 -15.05 8.92 20.27
C ASN A 76 -15.99 9.85 19.48
N ASP A 77 -16.76 9.33 18.52
CA ASP A 77 -17.67 10.08 17.63
C ASP A 77 -17.04 11.24 16.84
N SER A 78 -15.71 11.35 16.81
CA SER A 78 -15.03 12.44 16.12
C SER A 78 -15.03 12.30 14.59
N LEU A 79 -15.50 11.17 14.07
CA LEU A 79 -15.61 10.87 12.63
C LEU A 79 -17.04 10.44 12.24
N ALA A 80 -18.07 10.91 12.96
CA ALA A 80 -19.46 10.54 12.73
C ALA A 80 -19.97 10.85 11.31
N ASP A 81 -19.45 11.90 10.68
CA ASP A 81 -19.84 12.34 9.32
C ASP A 81 -19.03 11.68 8.20
N VAL A 82 -18.09 10.78 8.52
CA VAL A 82 -17.24 10.13 7.51
C VAL A 82 -18.00 8.99 6.84
N VAL A 83 -18.05 9.02 5.52
CA VAL A 83 -18.56 7.91 4.72
C VAL A 83 -17.44 6.92 4.46
N TRP A 84 -17.60 5.71 4.99
CA TRP A 84 -16.60 4.65 4.86
C TRP A 84 -16.76 3.90 3.54
N GLY A 85 -15.65 3.65 2.86
CA GLY A 85 -15.65 2.84 1.65
C GLY A 85 -15.88 1.36 1.95
N ASN A 86 -16.47 0.66 1.00
CA ASN A 86 -16.63 -0.79 1.04
C ASN A 86 -15.43 -1.44 0.33
N HIS A 87 -14.59 -2.13 1.09
CA HIS A 87 -13.40 -2.82 0.58
C HIS A 87 -13.75 -3.87 -0.48
N ASP A 88 -14.77 -4.67 -0.22
CA ASP A 88 -15.18 -5.75 -1.14
C ASP A 88 -15.64 -5.20 -2.50
N ALA A 89 -16.34 -4.06 -2.50
CA ALA A 89 -16.78 -3.40 -3.75
C ALA A 89 -15.60 -2.87 -4.56
N ILE A 90 -14.57 -2.35 -3.89
CA ILE A 90 -13.37 -1.84 -4.56
C ILE A 90 -12.54 -2.98 -5.12
N ASP A 91 -12.37 -4.06 -4.37
CA ASP A 91 -11.69 -5.25 -4.86
C ASP A 91 -12.38 -5.83 -6.09
N GLN A 92 -13.72 -5.84 -6.11
CA GLN A 92 -14.48 -6.25 -7.29
C GLN A 92 -14.21 -5.35 -8.49
N TRP A 93 -14.25 -4.02 -8.32
CA TRP A 93 -13.97 -3.08 -9.41
C TRP A 93 -12.53 -3.17 -9.90
N LEU A 94 -11.57 -3.40 -9.00
CA LEU A 94 -10.17 -3.60 -9.39
C LEU A 94 -9.97 -4.89 -10.17
N ALA A 95 -10.69 -5.97 -9.82
CA ALA A 95 -10.65 -7.23 -10.56
C ALA A 95 -11.16 -7.08 -12.00
N ASP A 96 -12.16 -6.22 -12.22
CA ASP A 96 -12.68 -5.90 -13.56
C ASP A 96 -11.68 -5.10 -14.41
N LEU A 97 -10.74 -4.38 -13.78
CA LEU A 97 -9.71 -3.60 -14.47
C LEU A 97 -8.46 -4.41 -14.82
N GLY A 98 -8.26 -5.55 -14.18
CA GLY A 98 -7.11 -6.41 -14.42
C GLY A 98 -6.67 -7.22 -13.21
N GLU A 99 -5.60 -7.98 -13.39
CA GLU A 99 -5.06 -8.83 -12.36
C GLU A 99 -4.38 -8.01 -11.24
N SER A 100 -4.74 -8.31 -10.01
CA SER A 100 -4.10 -7.75 -8.81
C SER A 100 -2.97 -8.68 -8.36
N ARG A 101 -1.77 -8.12 -8.14
CA ARG A 101 -0.60 -8.87 -7.67
C ARG A 101 0.07 -8.15 -6.51
N PRO A 102 0.78 -8.88 -5.62
CA PRO A 102 1.63 -8.28 -4.60
C PRO A 102 2.68 -7.33 -5.20
N LEU A 103 3.02 -6.28 -4.48
CA LEU A 103 4.05 -5.32 -4.91
C LEU A 103 5.40 -5.99 -5.16
N THR A 104 5.74 -7.02 -4.38
CA THR A 104 6.97 -7.82 -4.53
C THR A 104 7.06 -8.47 -5.91
N GLU A 105 5.97 -9.05 -6.37
CA GLU A 105 5.87 -9.68 -7.69
C GLU A 105 5.85 -8.64 -8.81
N TRP A 106 5.05 -7.60 -8.66
CA TRP A 106 4.99 -6.50 -9.63
C TRP A 106 6.33 -5.82 -9.85
N PHE A 107 7.09 -5.59 -8.80
CA PHE A 107 8.40 -4.95 -8.89
C PHE A 107 9.41 -5.84 -9.59
N GLY A 108 9.40 -7.15 -9.30
CA GLY A 108 10.25 -8.13 -9.97
C GLY A 108 10.01 -8.14 -11.49
N ASN A 109 8.75 -8.30 -11.90
CA ASN A 109 8.36 -8.32 -13.30
C ASN A 109 8.69 -7.01 -14.03
N TRP A 110 8.45 -5.87 -13.39
CA TRP A 110 8.79 -4.56 -13.95
C TRP A 110 10.30 -4.40 -14.19
N ARG A 111 11.15 -4.89 -13.29
CA ARG A 111 12.61 -4.86 -13.44
C ARG A 111 13.11 -5.79 -14.54
N CYS A 112 12.44 -6.91 -14.78
CA CYS A 112 12.75 -7.86 -15.85
C CYS A 112 12.22 -7.44 -17.22
N GLY A 113 11.45 -6.36 -17.32
CA GLY A 113 10.88 -5.87 -18.58
C GLY A 113 9.62 -6.57 -19.04
N GLU A 114 8.96 -7.29 -18.15
CA GLU A 114 7.64 -7.91 -18.38
C GLU A 114 6.46 -6.98 -18.13
#